data_0e1c9623794d9f53fe0fe93199aa7ff0
#
_entry.id   0e1c9623794d9f53fe0fe93199aa7ff0
#
_cell.length_a   1.000
_cell.length_b   1.000
_cell.length_c   1.000
_cell.angle_alpha   90.00
_cell.angle_beta   90.00
_cell.angle_gamma   90.00
#
_symmetry.space_group_name_H-M   'P 1'
#
loop_
_entity.id
_entity.type
_entity.pdbx_description
1 polymer ?
#
loop_
_entity_poly.entity_id
_entity_poly.type
_entity_poly.pdbx_seq_one_letter_code
_entity_poly.pdbx_strand_id
1 'polypeptide(L)'
;FYYQATGESDLSEINEKAAALDTNIKAIPNPKFSYLNDAFKGASHYSLVVKAIPNALYFIFDGYQPISMIEFQQKIMPLEAGYTDYLIKKYTDLNAKLGLQIKPRLSDFKAIEAAIMKNKAFGEFQTLAAYANKHYPKTILGTYHQAMYYEKTGNFKKALKEYQKAFTQEEVRELTKEFMLNKAEALKGKEDNPTEEAPTLTPTEAPAEKQE
;
A
#
# COMPACT_ATOMS: atom_id res chain seq x y z
N PHE A 1 18.49 -9.88 3.70
CA PHE A 1 18.86 -8.69 4.48
C PHE A 1 20.15 -8.94 5.25
N TYR A 2 21.02 -7.96 5.27
CA TYR A 2 22.16 -7.93 6.15
C TYR A 2 22.30 -6.54 6.80
N TYR A 3 22.18 -6.51 8.10
CA TYR A 3 22.32 -5.29 8.90
C TYR A 3 23.59 -5.39 9.72
N GLN A 4 24.47 -4.40 9.59
CA GLN A 4 25.70 -4.26 10.35
C GLN A 4 25.61 -3.01 11.21
N ALA A 5 26.10 -3.08 12.42
CA ALA A 5 26.19 -1.94 13.32
C ALA A 5 27.55 -1.88 14.00
N THR A 6 28.08 -0.68 14.14
CA THR A 6 29.33 -0.41 14.85
C THR A 6 29.15 0.68 15.90
N GLY A 7 29.91 0.58 16.99
CA GLY A 7 29.97 1.60 18.04
C GLY A 7 31.32 2.36 17.97
N GLU A 8 31.26 3.67 18.11
CA GLU A 8 32.46 4.52 18.09
C GLU A 8 33.49 4.10 19.18
N SER A 9 32.96 3.65 20.35
CA SER A 9 33.81 3.20 21.50
C SER A 9 33.96 1.68 21.54
N ASP A 10 33.82 0.99 20.43
CA ASP A 10 34.09 -0.44 20.29
C ASP A 10 35.61 -0.66 20.03
N LEU A 11 36.04 -1.92 20.03
CA LEU A 11 37.41 -2.27 19.73
C LEU A 11 37.81 -1.80 18.32
N SER A 12 38.96 -1.15 18.15
CA SER A 12 39.43 -0.64 16.85
C SER A 12 39.48 -1.73 15.78
N GLU A 13 39.92 -2.93 16.14
CA GLU A 13 39.95 -4.06 15.21
C GLU A 13 38.57 -4.45 14.67
N ILE A 14 37.52 -4.38 15.51
CA ILE A 14 36.14 -4.64 15.08
C ILE A 14 35.66 -3.56 14.10
N ASN A 15 35.93 -2.29 14.43
CA ASN A 15 35.54 -1.16 13.57
C ASN A 15 36.28 -1.18 12.23
N GLU A 16 37.57 -1.53 12.20
CA GLU A 16 38.33 -1.66 10.97
C GLU A 16 37.84 -2.78 10.08
N LYS A 17 37.54 -3.96 10.64
CA LYS A 17 36.99 -5.09 9.88
C LYS A 17 35.60 -4.80 9.38
N ALA A 18 34.77 -4.14 10.18
CA ALA A 18 33.44 -3.74 9.79
C ALA A 18 33.46 -2.71 8.65
N ALA A 19 34.36 -1.74 8.69
CA ALA A 19 34.55 -0.76 7.62
C ALA A 19 35.06 -1.40 6.32
N ALA A 20 35.98 -2.36 6.41
CA ALA A 20 36.46 -3.11 5.26
C ALA A 20 35.30 -3.94 4.60
N LEU A 21 34.49 -4.60 5.43
CA LEU A 21 33.36 -5.36 4.97
C LEU A 21 32.29 -4.44 4.29
N ASP A 22 31.99 -3.29 4.89
CA ASP A 22 31.08 -2.29 4.32
C ASP A 22 31.56 -1.84 2.92
N THR A 23 32.85 -1.54 2.80
CA THR A 23 33.46 -1.16 1.52
C THR A 23 33.33 -2.27 0.48
N ASN A 24 33.62 -3.51 0.86
CA ASN A 24 33.56 -4.65 -0.05
C ASN A 24 32.13 -4.96 -0.50
N ILE A 25 31.14 -4.89 0.39
CA ILE A 25 29.74 -5.11 0.06
C ILE A 25 29.24 -4.03 -0.90
N LYS A 26 29.54 -2.77 -0.66
CA LYS A 26 29.16 -1.65 -1.51
C LYS A 26 29.81 -1.69 -2.90
N ALA A 27 30.97 -2.31 -3.03
CA ALA A 27 31.65 -2.49 -4.31
C ALA A 27 30.98 -3.52 -5.24
N ILE A 28 30.13 -4.40 -4.69
CA ILE A 28 29.45 -5.48 -5.45
C ILE A 28 27.93 -5.29 -5.32
N PRO A 29 27.33 -4.36 -6.11
CA PRO A 29 25.92 -4.09 -6.03
C PRO A 29 25.11 -5.33 -6.45
N ASN A 30 24.19 -5.76 -5.59
CA ASN A 30 23.26 -6.86 -5.85
C ASN A 30 21.84 -6.42 -5.50
N PRO A 31 20.93 -6.28 -6.48
CA PRO A 31 19.57 -5.81 -6.24
C PRO A 31 18.74 -6.75 -5.35
N LYS A 32 19.16 -8.00 -5.20
CA LYS A 32 18.52 -8.99 -4.32
C LYS A 32 19.07 -8.98 -2.90
N PHE A 33 20.07 -8.16 -2.62
CA PHE A 33 20.74 -8.09 -1.33
C PHE A 33 20.52 -6.73 -0.68
N SER A 34 19.67 -6.70 0.34
CA SER A 34 19.43 -5.48 1.11
C SER A 34 20.48 -5.37 2.20
N TYR A 35 21.28 -4.31 2.18
CA TYR A 35 22.37 -4.05 3.13
C TYR A 35 22.24 -2.67 3.75
N LEU A 36 22.47 -2.60 5.06
CA LEU A 36 22.59 -1.33 5.79
C LEU A 36 23.73 -1.46 6.82
N ASN A 37 24.58 -0.44 6.88
CA ASN A 37 25.61 -0.27 7.90
C ASN A 37 25.33 1.01 8.70
N ASP A 38 25.15 0.87 10.01
CA ASP A 38 24.95 1.98 10.94
C ASP A 38 26.16 2.13 11.87
N ALA A 39 26.65 3.36 12.00
CA ALA A 39 27.70 3.74 12.95
C ALA A 39 27.10 4.59 14.08
N PHE A 40 27.17 4.10 15.31
CA PHE A 40 26.57 4.76 16.47
C PHE A 40 27.61 5.51 17.29
N LYS A 41 27.51 6.84 17.24
CA LYS A 41 28.37 7.72 18.04
C LYS A 41 28.15 7.50 19.53
N GLY A 42 29.25 7.40 20.28
CA GLY A 42 29.26 7.20 21.73
C GLY A 42 28.71 5.84 22.19
N ALA A 43 28.55 4.87 21.30
CA ALA A 43 28.18 3.50 21.68
C ALA A 43 29.41 2.64 21.89
N SER A 44 29.40 1.85 22.96
CA SER A 44 30.33 0.75 23.20
C SER A 44 29.74 -0.56 22.66
N HIS A 45 30.53 -1.62 22.61
CA HIS A 45 30.10 -2.96 22.24
C HIS A 45 28.82 -3.39 22.95
N TYR A 46 28.69 -3.17 24.25
CA TYR A 46 27.55 -3.57 25.06
C TYR A 46 26.32 -2.65 24.87
N SER A 47 26.54 -1.34 24.71
CA SER A 47 25.45 -0.39 24.53
C SER A 47 24.91 -0.35 23.10
N LEU A 48 25.66 -0.92 22.15
CA LEU A 48 25.28 -0.99 20.74
C LEU A 48 23.97 -1.77 20.51
N VAL A 49 23.76 -2.85 21.26
CA VAL A 49 22.58 -3.73 21.12
C VAL A 49 21.27 -2.97 21.25
N VAL A 50 21.18 -2.07 22.23
CA VAL A 50 19.95 -1.28 22.48
C VAL A 50 19.64 -0.32 21.33
N LYS A 51 20.65 0.16 20.62
CA LYS A 51 20.51 1.06 19.46
C LYS A 51 20.31 0.28 18.15
N ALA A 52 21.09 -0.77 17.96
CA ALA A 52 21.16 -1.51 16.71
C ALA A 52 19.89 -2.36 16.44
N ILE A 53 19.33 -3.03 17.46
CA ILE A 53 18.16 -3.89 17.25
C ILE A 53 16.95 -3.14 16.71
N PRO A 54 16.52 -2.00 17.28
CA PRO A 54 15.41 -1.23 16.72
C PRO A 54 15.68 -0.80 15.27
N ASN A 55 16.87 -0.32 14.95
CA ASN A 55 17.23 0.11 13.60
C ASN A 55 17.23 -1.06 12.61
N ALA A 56 17.73 -2.23 13.02
CA ALA A 56 17.65 -3.44 12.21
C ALA A 56 16.20 -3.82 11.90
N LEU A 57 15.29 -3.74 12.88
CA LEU A 57 13.88 -4.01 12.68
C LEU A 57 13.25 -2.98 11.74
N TYR A 58 13.56 -1.69 11.90
CA TYR A 58 13.10 -0.66 10.95
C TYR A 58 13.60 -0.93 9.54
N PHE A 59 14.86 -1.32 9.36
CA PHE A 59 15.43 -1.66 8.06
C PHE A 59 14.77 -2.87 7.39
N ILE A 60 14.53 -3.94 8.17
CA ILE A 60 13.89 -5.17 7.65
C ILE A 60 12.43 -4.89 7.27
N PHE A 61 11.70 -4.22 8.16
CA PHE A 61 10.26 -3.96 8.02
C PHE A 61 9.95 -2.60 7.39
N ASP A 62 10.94 -1.97 6.75
CA ASP A 62 10.69 -0.78 5.94
C ASP A 62 9.63 -1.06 4.86
N GLY A 63 8.66 -0.16 4.72
CA GLY A 63 7.51 -0.34 3.84
C GLY A 63 6.36 -1.19 4.42
N TYR A 64 6.57 -1.92 5.54
CA TYR A 64 5.48 -2.62 6.23
C TYR A 64 4.53 -1.68 6.98
N GLN A 65 4.93 -0.45 7.20
CA GLN A 65 4.12 0.58 7.84
C GLN A 65 2.85 0.89 7.01
N PRO A 66 1.70 1.16 7.64
CA PRO A 66 0.55 1.71 6.94
C PRO A 66 0.95 3.02 6.24
N ILE A 67 0.20 3.41 5.21
CA ILE A 67 0.38 4.71 4.57
C ILE A 67 0.30 5.80 5.64
N SER A 68 1.43 6.47 5.88
CA SER A 68 1.52 7.56 6.84
C SER A 68 0.96 8.85 6.24
N MET A 69 0.66 9.85 7.12
CA MET A 69 0.23 11.17 6.65
C MET A 69 1.29 11.83 5.75
N ILE A 70 2.58 11.63 6.06
CA ILE A 70 3.68 12.16 5.26
C ILE A 70 3.72 11.48 3.89
N GLU A 71 3.64 10.14 3.86
CA GLU A 71 3.58 9.35 2.61
C GLU A 71 2.36 9.77 1.77
N PHE A 72 1.21 9.93 2.40
CA PHE A 72 -0.01 10.38 1.74
C PHE A 72 0.16 11.76 1.09
N GLN A 73 0.68 12.75 1.84
CA GLN A 73 0.81 14.12 1.35
C GLN A 73 1.92 14.29 0.32
N GLN A 74 3.04 13.60 0.48
CA GLN A 74 4.22 13.80 -0.37
C GLN A 74 4.28 12.89 -1.58
N LYS A 75 3.69 11.69 -1.52
CA LYS A 75 3.81 10.68 -2.60
C LYS A 75 2.50 10.38 -3.29
N ILE A 76 1.37 10.38 -2.57
CA ILE A 76 0.08 9.98 -3.14
C ILE A 76 -0.69 11.20 -3.65
N MET A 77 -0.82 12.23 -2.84
CA MET A 77 -1.57 13.43 -3.23
C MET A 77 -1.07 14.16 -4.46
N PRO A 78 0.26 14.21 -4.75
CA PRO A 78 0.78 14.83 -5.97
C PRO A 78 0.57 14.01 -7.25
N LEU A 79 0.11 12.77 -7.15
CA LEU A 79 -0.17 11.95 -8.34
C LEU A 79 -1.33 12.57 -9.14
N GLU A 80 -1.20 12.59 -10.45
CA GLU A 80 -2.29 12.97 -11.35
C GLU A 80 -3.25 11.80 -11.59
N ALA A 81 -2.74 10.56 -11.57
CA ALA A 81 -3.48 9.31 -11.71
C ALA A 81 -2.68 8.14 -11.10
N GLY A 82 -3.28 6.93 -11.06
CA GLY A 82 -2.59 5.72 -10.60
C GLY A 82 -2.52 5.59 -9.09
N TYR A 83 -3.51 6.12 -8.36
CA TYR A 83 -3.59 5.97 -6.90
C TYR A 83 -3.69 4.51 -6.49
N THR A 84 -4.51 3.74 -7.20
CA THR A 84 -4.64 2.30 -6.97
C THR A 84 -3.36 1.54 -7.33
N ASP A 85 -2.68 1.93 -8.40
CA ASP A 85 -1.40 1.32 -8.80
C ASP A 85 -0.31 1.57 -7.75
N TYR A 86 -0.32 2.75 -7.12
CA TYR A 86 0.57 3.02 -5.98
C TYR A 86 0.37 1.97 -4.86
N LEU A 87 -0.89 1.67 -4.50
CA LEU A 87 -1.21 0.67 -3.48
C LEU A 87 -0.75 -0.73 -3.91
N ILE A 88 -1.05 -1.10 -5.16
CA ILE A 88 -0.65 -2.39 -5.73
C ILE A 88 0.87 -2.53 -5.69
N LYS A 89 1.61 -1.52 -6.15
CA LYS A 89 3.06 -1.50 -6.15
C LYS A 89 3.63 -1.62 -4.74
N LYS A 90 3.13 -0.84 -3.78
CA LYS A 90 3.55 -0.90 -2.37
C LYS A 90 3.51 -2.33 -1.83
N TYR A 91 2.41 -3.06 -2.02
CA TYR A 91 2.26 -4.41 -1.51
C TYR A 91 2.98 -5.47 -2.35
N THR A 92 3.14 -5.25 -3.63
CA THR A 92 3.96 -6.11 -4.51
C THR A 92 5.43 -6.03 -4.09
N ASP A 93 5.98 -4.83 -3.94
CA ASP A 93 7.37 -4.61 -3.52
C ASP A 93 7.61 -5.16 -2.10
N LEU A 94 6.68 -4.92 -1.18
CA LEU A 94 6.75 -5.42 0.20
C LEU A 94 6.78 -6.95 0.23
N ASN A 95 5.90 -7.59 -0.51
CA ASN A 95 5.80 -9.05 -0.57
C ASN A 95 7.05 -9.67 -1.22
N ALA A 96 7.55 -9.06 -2.28
CA ALA A 96 8.80 -9.49 -2.92
C ALA A 96 10.01 -9.33 -1.98
N LYS A 97 10.08 -8.19 -1.27
CA LYS A 97 11.16 -7.88 -0.32
C LYS A 97 11.20 -8.86 0.86
N LEU A 98 10.03 -9.21 1.41
CA LEU A 98 9.92 -10.07 2.60
C LEU A 98 9.73 -11.56 2.29
N GLY A 99 9.47 -11.93 1.04
CA GLY A 99 9.11 -13.31 0.67
C GLY A 99 7.75 -13.76 1.27
N LEU A 100 6.81 -12.85 1.46
CA LEU A 100 5.54 -13.07 2.13
C LEU A 100 4.35 -12.76 1.21
N GLN A 101 3.14 -13.07 1.67
CA GLN A 101 1.88 -12.72 1.00
C GLN A 101 1.02 -11.86 1.95
N ILE A 102 1.49 -10.66 2.19
CA ILE A 102 0.81 -9.69 3.07
C ILE A 102 -0.36 -9.07 2.30
N LYS A 103 -1.54 -9.16 2.89
CA LYS A 103 -2.73 -8.50 2.33
C LYS A 103 -2.66 -6.99 2.56
N PRO A 104 -3.10 -6.16 1.60
CA PRO A 104 -3.20 -4.72 1.79
C PRO A 104 -4.08 -4.37 2.99
N ARG A 105 -3.64 -3.42 3.79
CA ARG A 105 -4.38 -3.00 4.99
C ARG A 105 -5.62 -2.21 4.61
N LEU A 106 -6.67 -2.36 5.38
CA LEU A 106 -7.91 -1.59 5.20
C LEU A 106 -7.69 -0.08 5.34
N SER A 107 -6.77 0.33 6.23
CA SER A 107 -6.35 1.75 6.36
C SER A 107 -5.74 2.30 5.08
N ASP A 108 -5.05 1.48 4.33
CA ASP A 108 -4.37 1.89 3.11
C ASP A 108 -5.39 2.01 1.95
N PHE A 109 -6.38 1.12 1.89
CA PHE A 109 -7.54 1.31 1.00
C PHE A 109 -8.24 2.65 1.28
N LYS A 110 -8.46 2.99 2.56
CA LYS A 110 -9.09 4.26 2.97
C LYS A 110 -8.24 5.48 2.58
N ALA A 111 -6.92 5.38 2.66
CA ALA A 111 -6.02 6.45 2.22
C ALA A 111 -6.12 6.67 0.69
N ILE A 112 -6.15 5.60 -0.10
CA ILE A 112 -6.31 5.69 -1.55
C ILE A 112 -7.70 6.23 -1.92
N GLU A 113 -8.75 5.75 -1.27
CA GLU A 113 -10.11 6.30 -1.43
C GLU A 113 -10.14 7.81 -1.21
N ALA A 114 -9.50 8.29 -0.13
CA ALA A 114 -9.43 9.72 0.18
C ALA A 114 -8.71 10.52 -0.91
N ALA A 115 -7.64 9.98 -1.49
CA ALA A 115 -6.91 10.61 -2.60
C ALA A 115 -7.77 10.67 -3.88
N ILE A 116 -8.41 9.56 -4.26
CA ILE A 116 -9.34 9.49 -5.40
C ILE A 116 -10.47 10.52 -5.23
N MET A 117 -11.06 10.58 -4.04
CA MET A 117 -12.14 11.54 -3.75
C MET A 117 -11.68 12.99 -3.85
N LYS A 118 -10.52 13.32 -3.27
CA LYS A 118 -9.99 14.67 -3.26
C LYS A 118 -9.62 15.18 -4.65
N ASN A 119 -9.01 14.31 -5.46
CA ASN A 119 -8.57 14.65 -6.82
C ASN A 119 -9.64 14.36 -7.90
N LYS A 120 -10.84 13.89 -7.49
CA LYS A 120 -11.95 13.56 -8.38
C LYS A 120 -11.62 12.51 -9.45
N ALA A 121 -10.65 11.65 -9.18
CA ALA A 121 -10.21 10.57 -10.08
C ALA A 121 -11.16 9.36 -9.99
N PHE A 122 -12.46 9.59 -10.13
CA PHE A 122 -13.50 8.61 -9.79
C PHE A 122 -13.42 7.31 -10.59
N GLY A 123 -12.84 7.34 -11.80
CA GLY A 123 -12.62 6.14 -12.60
C GLY A 123 -11.77 5.09 -11.89
N GLU A 124 -10.84 5.51 -11.02
CA GLU A 124 -9.97 4.60 -10.30
C GLU A 124 -10.66 3.75 -9.23
N PHE A 125 -11.88 4.11 -8.83
CA PHE A 125 -12.67 3.25 -7.94
C PHE A 125 -12.95 1.87 -8.52
N GLN A 126 -12.99 1.70 -9.85
CA GLN A 126 -13.15 0.38 -10.47
C GLN A 126 -11.94 -0.51 -10.21
N THR A 127 -10.73 0.01 -10.41
CA THR A 127 -9.49 -0.70 -10.15
C THR A 127 -9.32 -0.99 -8.66
N LEU A 128 -9.68 -0.02 -7.80
CA LEU A 128 -9.64 -0.19 -6.35
C LEU A 128 -10.64 -1.27 -5.89
N ALA A 129 -11.85 -1.31 -6.48
CA ALA A 129 -12.84 -2.34 -6.21
C ALA A 129 -12.35 -3.74 -6.61
N ALA A 130 -11.75 -3.86 -7.80
CA ALA A 130 -11.19 -5.13 -8.28
C ALA A 130 -10.05 -5.60 -7.35
N TYR A 131 -9.16 -4.70 -6.92
CA TYR A 131 -8.08 -5.00 -6.00
C TYR A 131 -8.60 -5.39 -4.61
N ALA A 132 -9.64 -4.70 -4.11
CA ALA A 132 -10.32 -5.07 -2.87
C ALA A 132 -10.95 -6.46 -2.94
N ASN A 133 -11.67 -6.79 -4.03
CA ASN A 133 -12.26 -8.10 -4.22
C ASN A 133 -11.22 -9.23 -4.30
N LYS A 134 -10.06 -8.97 -4.88
CA LYS A 134 -8.95 -9.94 -4.93
C LYS A 134 -8.47 -10.33 -3.52
N HIS A 135 -8.36 -9.37 -2.61
CA HIS A 135 -7.78 -9.59 -1.28
C HIS A 135 -8.83 -9.83 -0.18
N TYR A 136 -10.05 -9.38 -0.39
CA TYR A 136 -11.19 -9.44 0.55
C TYR A 136 -12.48 -9.89 -0.15
N PRO A 137 -12.49 -11.08 -0.81
CA PRO A 137 -13.54 -11.48 -1.77
C PRO A 137 -14.93 -11.67 -1.16
N LYS A 138 -15.03 -11.90 0.16
CA LYS A 138 -16.32 -12.12 0.84
C LYS A 138 -16.88 -10.87 1.50
N THR A 139 -16.16 -9.77 1.44
CA THR A 139 -16.49 -8.56 2.18
C THR A 139 -17.14 -7.50 1.30
N ILE A 140 -17.80 -6.56 1.95
CA ILE A 140 -18.44 -5.42 1.28
C ILE A 140 -17.44 -4.41 0.70
N LEU A 141 -16.11 -4.54 0.98
CA LEU A 141 -15.10 -3.55 0.61
C LEU A 141 -15.07 -3.27 -0.89
N GLY A 142 -14.99 -4.33 -1.70
CA GLY A 142 -14.95 -4.18 -3.17
C GLY A 142 -16.29 -3.70 -3.73
N THR A 143 -17.39 -4.21 -3.20
CA THR A 143 -18.74 -3.78 -3.58
C THR A 143 -18.98 -2.31 -3.25
N TYR A 144 -18.47 -1.84 -2.11
CA TYR A 144 -18.52 -0.43 -1.72
C TYR A 144 -17.77 0.46 -2.73
N HIS A 145 -16.53 0.12 -3.08
CA HIS A 145 -15.77 0.92 -4.06
C HIS A 145 -16.43 0.89 -5.45
N GLN A 146 -17.00 -0.24 -5.86
CA GLN A 146 -17.74 -0.32 -7.12
C GLN A 146 -18.99 0.55 -7.09
N ALA A 147 -19.72 0.59 -5.97
CA ALA A 147 -20.86 1.47 -5.79
C ALA A 147 -20.43 2.95 -5.82
N MET A 148 -19.31 3.29 -5.17
CA MET A 148 -18.73 4.64 -5.19
C MET A 148 -18.37 5.09 -6.60
N TYR A 149 -17.82 4.19 -7.43
CA TYR A 149 -17.59 4.48 -8.84
C TYR A 149 -18.87 4.91 -9.52
N TYR A 150 -19.93 4.11 -9.45
CA TYR A 150 -21.20 4.42 -10.09
C TYR A 150 -21.87 5.67 -9.50
N GLU A 151 -21.81 5.86 -8.19
CA GLU A 151 -22.35 7.05 -7.53
C GLU A 151 -21.67 8.33 -8.03
N LYS A 152 -20.32 8.32 -8.11
CA LYS A 152 -19.53 9.49 -8.49
C LYS A 152 -19.53 9.79 -9.99
N THR A 153 -19.84 8.79 -10.81
CA THR A 153 -20.02 8.95 -12.26
C THR A 153 -21.48 9.16 -12.67
N GLY A 154 -22.40 9.37 -11.73
CA GLY A 154 -23.79 9.69 -12.00
C GLY A 154 -24.68 8.50 -12.42
N ASN A 155 -24.20 7.26 -12.30
CA ASN A 155 -24.95 6.05 -12.61
C ASN A 155 -25.69 5.54 -11.37
N PHE A 156 -26.66 6.31 -10.86
CA PHE A 156 -27.27 6.08 -9.56
C PHE A 156 -28.02 4.75 -9.45
N LYS A 157 -28.66 4.29 -10.53
CA LYS A 157 -29.34 2.97 -10.57
C LYS A 157 -28.36 1.82 -10.39
N LYS A 158 -27.16 1.90 -11.01
CA LYS A 158 -26.11 0.90 -10.82
C LYS A 158 -25.52 0.98 -9.41
N ALA A 159 -25.25 2.20 -8.91
CA ALA A 159 -24.76 2.41 -7.55
C ALA A 159 -25.70 1.80 -6.50
N LEU A 160 -27.01 2.04 -6.63
CA LEU A 160 -28.03 1.49 -5.74
C LEU A 160 -27.98 -0.04 -5.71
N LYS A 161 -27.89 -0.69 -6.88
CA LYS A 161 -27.78 -2.16 -6.97
C LYS A 161 -26.51 -2.68 -6.28
N GLU A 162 -25.36 -2.00 -6.45
CA GLU A 162 -24.12 -2.40 -5.80
C GLU A 162 -24.23 -2.23 -4.28
N TYR A 163 -24.75 -1.11 -3.76
CA TYR A 163 -24.97 -0.95 -2.32
C TYR A 163 -25.87 -2.04 -1.73
N GLN A 164 -26.90 -2.46 -2.45
CA GLN A 164 -27.81 -3.53 -2.02
C GLN A 164 -27.13 -4.91 -1.95
N LYS A 165 -26.11 -5.19 -2.76
CA LYS A 165 -25.35 -6.47 -2.70
C LYS A 165 -24.66 -6.68 -1.36
N ALA A 166 -24.36 -5.62 -0.62
CA ALA A 166 -23.69 -5.69 0.69
C ALA A 166 -24.44 -6.57 1.71
N PHE A 167 -25.76 -6.76 1.57
CA PHE A 167 -26.56 -7.58 2.50
C PHE A 167 -26.11 -9.04 2.56
N THR A 168 -25.50 -9.55 1.49
CA THR A 168 -25.03 -10.94 1.40
C THR A 168 -23.54 -11.08 1.76
N GLN A 169 -22.86 -9.99 2.13
CA GLN A 169 -21.42 -9.95 2.33
C GLN A 169 -21.06 -9.66 3.80
N GLU A 170 -19.81 -9.91 4.15
CA GLU A 170 -19.25 -9.65 5.47
C GLU A 170 -18.92 -8.17 5.64
N GLU A 171 -19.25 -7.62 6.80
CA GLU A 171 -18.92 -6.24 7.17
C GLU A 171 -17.40 -6.07 7.40
N VAL A 172 -16.90 -4.86 7.16
CA VAL A 172 -15.49 -4.54 7.34
C VAL A 172 -15.34 -3.19 8.03
N ARG A 173 -14.93 -3.21 9.27
CA ARG A 173 -14.77 -1.99 10.10
C ARG A 173 -16.02 -1.09 10.06
N GLU A 174 -15.86 0.16 9.62
CA GLU A 174 -16.96 1.14 9.51
C GLU A 174 -17.88 0.88 8.32
N LEU A 175 -17.51 0.01 7.39
CA LEU A 175 -18.38 -0.41 6.30
C LEU A 175 -19.34 -1.48 6.81
N THR A 176 -20.48 -1.04 7.28
CA THR A 176 -21.56 -1.89 7.78
C THR A 176 -22.69 -2.02 6.76
N LYS A 177 -23.53 -3.02 6.93
CA LYS A 177 -24.75 -3.17 6.09
C LYS A 177 -25.68 -1.98 6.26
N GLU A 178 -25.77 -1.44 7.47
CA GLU A 178 -26.54 -0.23 7.74
C GLU A 178 -25.98 0.98 6.99
N PHE A 179 -24.67 1.17 7.00
CA PHE A 179 -24.03 2.23 6.21
C PHE A 179 -24.36 2.10 4.71
N MET A 180 -24.26 0.88 4.17
CA MET A 180 -24.57 0.62 2.76
C MET A 180 -26.05 0.83 2.45
N LEU A 181 -26.95 0.50 3.38
CA LEU A 181 -28.40 0.77 3.25
C LEU A 181 -28.68 2.27 3.18
N ASN A 182 -28.10 3.03 4.11
CA ASN A 182 -28.25 4.49 4.15
C ASN A 182 -27.76 5.13 2.83
N LYS A 183 -26.66 4.64 2.28
CA LYS A 183 -26.17 5.03 0.96
C LYS A 183 -27.16 4.71 -0.16
N ALA A 184 -27.70 3.49 -0.16
CA ALA A 184 -28.70 3.08 -1.15
C ALA A 184 -29.97 3.93 -1.06
N GLU A 185 -30.44 4.24 0.15
CA GLU A 185 -31.63 5.07 0.35
C GLU A 185 -31.44 6.50 -0.13
N ALA A 186 -30.28 7.08 0.09
CA ALA A 186 -29.93 8.42 -0.39
C ALA A 186 -29.91 8.54 -1.94
N LEU A 187 -29.87 7.41 -2.64
CA LEU A 187 -29.90 7.36 -4.10
C LEU A 187 -31.29 7.05 -4.68
N LYS A 188 -32.27 6.66 -3.84
CA LYS A 188 -33.65 6.39 -4.31
C LYS A 188 -34.23 7.64 -4.93
N GLY A 189 -34.77 7.47 -6.12
CA GLY A 189 -35.44 8.58 -6.85
C GLY A 189 -34.50 9.54 -7.58
N LYS A 190 -33.17 9.34 -7.51
CA LYS A 190 -32.26 10.09 -8.37
C LYS A 190 -32.30 9.55 -9.80
N GLU A 191 -32.36 10.45 -10.76
CA GLU A 191 -32.24 10.10 -12.18
C GLU A 191 -30.73 9.97 -12.52
N ASP A 192 -30.44 8.99 -13.42
CA ASP A 192 -29.08 8.83 -13.91
C ASP A 192 -28.65 10.08 -14.70
N ASN A 193 -27.48 10.60 -14.37
CA ASN A 193 -26.82 11.67 -15.10
C ASN A 193 -25.34 11.28 -15.29
N PRO A 194 -25.07 10.30 -16.18
CA PRO A 194 -23.73 9.78 -16.35
C PRO A 194 -22.84 10.86 -16.94
N THR A 195 -21.76 11.18 -16.23
CA THR A 195 -20.62 11.91 -16.79
C THR A 195 -19.95 11.00 -17.82
N GLU A 196 -19.55 11.52 -18.98
CA GLU A 196 -18.80 10.76 -19.99
C GLU A 196 -17.67 9.98 -19.31
N GLU A 197 -17.62 8.67 -19.58
CA GLU A 197 -16.61 7.79 -18.98
C GLU A 197 -15.23 8.29 -19.36
N ALA A 198 -14.43 8.64 -18.35
CA ALA A 198 -12.98 8.75 -18.56
C ALA A 198 -12.50 7.39 -19.10
N PRO A 199 -11.61 7.36 -20.10
CA PRO A 199 -11.21 6.13 -20.77
C PRO A 199 -10.70 5.11 -19.74
N THR A 200 -11.28 3.91 -19.78
CA THR A 200 -10.84 2.75 -19.01
C THR A 200 -9.39 2.49 -19.37
N LEU A 201 -8.48 2.77 -18.45
CA LEU A 201 -7.09 2.30 -18.55
C LEU A 201 -7.16 0.77 -18.46
N THR A 202 -6.97 0.10 -19.59
CA THR A 202 -6.76 -1.34 -19.64
C THR A 202 -5.59 -1.68 -18.73
N PRO A 203 -5.69 -2.71 -17.86
CA PRO A 203 -4.58 -3.16 -17.07
C PRO A 203 -3.43 -3.51 -18.03
N THR A 204 -2.28 -2.87 -17.86
CA THR A 204 -1.06 -3.26 -18.55
C THR A 204 -0.75 -4.70 -18.13
N GLU A 205 -0.88 -5.64 -19.07
CA GLU A 205 -0.46 -7.02 -18.87
C GLU A 205 1.01 -7.02 -18.43
N ALA A 206 1.26 -7.68 -17.30
CA ALA A 206 2.61 -7.94 -16.85
C ALA A 206 3.36 -8.70 -17.96
N PRO A 207 4.62 -8.36 -18.26
CA PRO A 207 5.38 -9.07 -19.28
C PRO A 207 5.50 -10.54 -18.91
N ALA A 208 5.10 -11.39 -19.83
CA ALA A 208 5.23 -12.84 -19.71
C ALA A 208 6.71 -13.20 -19.50
N GLU A 209 7.01 -13.88 -18.41
CA GLU A 209 8.30 -14.50 -18.20
C GLU A 209 8.56 -15.49 -19.35
N LYS A 210 9.56 -15.20 -20.15
CA LYS A 210 10.14 -16.17 -21.07
C LYS A 210 10.93 -17.17 -20.23
N GLN A 211 10.44 -18.40 -20.22
CA GLN A 211 11.20 -19.56 -19.79
C GLN A 211 12.28 -19.82 -20.85
N GLU A 212 13.52 -19.72 -20.47
CA GLU A 212 14.70 -20.42 -21.02
C GLU A 212 15.57 -20.89 -19.87
#